data_776267976a1c5ede60cfaf91ea8d27ba
#
_entry.id   776267976a1c5ede60cfaf91ea8d27ba
#
_cell.length_a   1.000
_cell.length_b   1.000
_cell.length_c   1.000
_cell.angle_alpha   90.00
_cell.angle_beta   90.00
_cell.angle_gamma   90.00
#
_symmetry.space_group_name_H-M   'P 1'
#
loop_
_entity.id
_entity.type
_entity.pdbx_description
1 polymer ?
#
loop_
_entity_poly.entity_id
_entity_poly.type
_entity_poly.pdbx_seq_one_letter_code
_entity_poly.pdbx_strand_id
1 'polypeptide(L)'
;MKLVYSSKKIGGYLLAFFLLFGVITVASSSAQAQWRDRDRDGIDDRYDRRDDRYGRRDDRYRDRYYGYQTARQQGYSYGMNVGAADAQRGQSYDPQRSRYWRNATEGYSSSYGNKGQYRQVFRDAFEQGYREGFQRYAYNRRSNRGIFRWPR
;
A
#
# COMPACT_ATOMS: atom_id res chain seq x y z
N MET A 1 -5.45 86.66 24.97
CA MET A 1 -4.44 86.35 23.90
C MET A 1 -4.82 85.05 23.23
N LYS A 2 -5.48 85.09 22.03
CA LYS A 2 -5.99 83.89 21.34
C LYS A 2 -4.99 83.49 20.28
N LEU A 3 -4.34 82.37 20.49
CA LEU A 3 -3.51 81.72 19.46
C LEU A 3 -4.42 80.97 18.46
N VAL A 4 -4.65 81.61 17.31
CA VAL A 4 -5.32 80.95 16.19
C VAL A 4 -4.23 80.17 15.42
N TYR A 5 -4.16 78.92 15.70
CA TYR A 5 -3.31 78.00 14.99
C TYR A 5 -3.94 77.67 13.63
N SER A 6 -3.28 78.16 12.57
CA SER A 6 -3.77 77.97 11.19
C SER A 6 -3.58 76.53 10.74
N SER A 7 -4.65 75.76 10.75
CA SER A 7 -4.70 74.34 10.37
C SER A 7 -4.53 74.03 8.86
N LYS A 8 -4.34 75.07 8.01
CA LYS A 8 -4.35 74.94 6.59
C LYS A 8 -2.99 74.45 5.97
N LYS A 9 -1.89 74.54 6.72
CA LYS A 9 -0.57 74.17 6.19
C LYS A 9 -0.13 72.74 6.51
N ILE A 10 -0.77 72.09 7.46
CA ILE A 10 -0.40 70.74 7.91
C ILE A 10 -0.98 69.68 6.98
N GLY A 11 -2.12 69.93 6.34
CA GLY A 11 -2.75 68.97 5.41
C GLY A 11 -1.92 68.71 4.13
N GLY A 12 -1.18 69.73 3.66
CA GLY A 12 -0.36 69.59 2.45
C GLY A 12 0.88 68.69 2.62
N TYR A 13 1.49 68.74 3.79
CA TYR A 13 2.68 67.91 4.07
C TYR A 13 2.32 66.44 4.34
N LEU A 14 1.17 66.19 4.92
CA LEU A 14 0.70 64.82 5.10
C LEU A 14 0.35 64.14 3.77
N LEU A 15 -0.23 64.91 2.83
CA LEU A 15 -0.58 64.39 1.52
C LEU A 15 0.69 64.13 0.65
N ALA A 16 1.69 65.04 0.74
CA ALA A 16 2.96 64.84 0.11
C ALA A 16 3.75 63.66 0.68
N PHE A 17 3.66 63.43 2.00
CA PHE A 17 4.34 62.31 2.64
C PHE A 17 3.70 60.96 2.27
N PHE A 18 2.38 60.92 2.08
CA PHE A 18 1.70 59.69 1.60
C PHE A 18 2.02 59.38 0.15
N LEU A 19 2.18 60.39 -0.70
CA LEU A 19 2.58 60.16 -2.10
C LEU A 19 4.04 59.67 -2.24
N LEU A 20 4.92 60.10 -1.37
CA LEU A 20 6.30 59.63 -1.33
C LEU A 20 6.42 58.22 -0.79
N PHE A 21 5.60 57.85 0.18
CA PHE A 21 5.59 56.45 0.70
C PHE A 21 4.78 55.51 -0.19
N GLY A 22 3.79 56.00 -0.93
CA GLY A 22 2.98 55.16 -1.85
C GLY A 22 3.71 54.63 -3.05
N VAL A 23 4.79 55.31 -3.48
CA VAL A 23 5.57 54.90 -4.66
C VAL A 23 6.60 53.82 -4.34
N ILE A 24 6.99 53.64 -3.08
CA ILE A 24 7.99 52.64 -2.67
C ILE A 24 7.37 51.21 -2.55
N THR A 25 6.06 51.07 -2.45
CA THR A 25 5.40 49.78 -2.26
C THR A 25 5.05 49.05 -3.57
N VAL A 26 5.28 49.67 -4.75
CA VAL A 26 4.94 49.06 -6.04
C VAL A 26 6.16 48.42 -6.71
N ALA A 27 7.38 48.62 -6.18
CA ALA A 27 8.59 48.10 -6.77
C ALA A 27 9.08 46.75 -6.16
N SER A 28 8.33 46.14 -5.25
CA SER A 28 8.70 44.85 -4.66
C SER A 28 7.72 43.74 -5.03
N SER A 29 7.19 43.74 -6.23
CA SER A 29 6.77 42.49 -6.85
C SER A 29 8.05 41.79 -7.36
N SER A 30 8.93 41.42 -6.43
CA SER A 30 9.80 40.28 -6.66
C SER A 30 8.86 39.17 -7.10
N ALA A 31 8.98 38.77 -8.35
CA ALA A 31 8.48 37.52 -8.82
C ALA A 31 9.05 36.46 -7.87
N GLN A 32 8.38 36.20 -6.79
CA GLN A 32 8.61 35.02 -6.01
C GLN A 32 8.32 33.89 -6.99
N ALA A 33 9.39 33.36 -7.55
CA ALA A 33 9.34 32.09 -8.24
C ALA A 33 8.56 31.19 -7.27
N GLN A 34 7.33 30.89 -7.65
CA GLN A 34 6.41 30.12 -6.82
C GLN A 34 7.02 28.73 -6.73
N TRP A 35 7.73 28.49 -5.63
CA TRP A 35 8.27 27.19 -5.30
C TRP A 35 7.07 26.25 -5.24
N ARG A 36 6.99 25.36 -6.21
CA ARG A 36 6.02 24.28 -6.19
C ARG A 36 6.69 23.10 -5.53
N ASP A 37 6.53 23.02 -4.25
CA ASP A 37 6.87 21.89 -3.41
C ASP A 37 5.55 21.28 -2.91
N ARG A 38 5.02 20.34 -3.68
CA ARG A 38 3.70 19.74 -3.45
C ARG A 38 3.74 18.72 -2.33
N ASP A 39 4.84 18.06 -2.15
CA ASP A 39 5.06 17.02 -1.14
C ASP A 39 5.80 17.52 0.10
N ARG A 40 6.25 18.79 0.09
CA ARG A 40 6.93 19.48 1.19
C ARG A 40 8.26 18.84 1.62
N ASP A 41 8.97 18.22 0.69
CA ASP A 41 10.30 17.67 0.95
C ASP A 41 11.41 18.71 0.89
N GLY A 42 11.10 19.97 0.49
CA GLY A 42 12.04 21.09 0.38
C GLY A 42 12.71 21.19 -0.99
N ILE A 43 12.31 20.38 -1.96
CA ILE A 43 12.82 20.38 -3.32
C ILE A 43 11.74 20.90 -4.28
N ASP A 44 12.08 21.79 -5.21
CA ASP A 44 11.13 22.29 -6.21
C ASP A 44 10.71 21.16 -7.16
N ASP A 45 9.40 20.95 -7.37
CA ASP A 45 8.77 19.96 -8.28
C ASP A 45 9.40 19.92 -9.70
N ARG A 46 10.12 20.96 -10.11
CA ARG A 46 10.86 20.99 -11.38
C ARG A 46 12.10 20.11 -11.36
N TYR A 47 12.69 19.93 -10.18
CA TYR A 47 13.91 19.13 -9.99
C TYR A 47 13.58 17.72 -9.50
N ASP A 48 12.39 17.53 -8.92
CA ASP A 48 11.91 16.28 -8.34
C ASP A 48 11.53 15.22 -9.39
N ARG A 49 11.40 15.57 -10.67
CA ARG A 49 11.08 14.60 -11.74
C ARG A 49 12.04 13.41 -11.85
N ARG A 50 13.21 13.45 -11.19
CA ARG A 50 14.13 12.32 -11.14
C ARG A 50 13.77 11.35 -10.04
N ASP A 51 13.33 11.82 -8.87
CA ASP A 51 13.06 10.98 -7.72
C ASP A 51 11.75 10.20 -7.88
N ASP A 52 10.73 10.77 -8.51
CA ASP A 52 9.49 10.08 -8.88
C ASP A 52 9.70 8.81 -9.72
N ARG A 53 10.76 8.71 -10.49
CA ARG A 53 11.06 7.49 -11.26
C ARG A 53 11.73 6.43 -10.43
N TYR A 54 12.52 6.81 -9.44
CA TYR A 54 13.18 5.89 -8.53
C TYR A 54 12.17 5.40 -7.48
N GLY A 55 11.40 6.29 -6.86
CA GLY A 55 10.36 5.94 -5.92
C GLY A 55 9.32 4.98 -6.50
N ARG A 56 8.81 5.24 -7.72
CA ARG A 56 7.86 4.35 -8.41
C ARG A 56 8.44 3.00 -8.82
N ARG A 57 9.75 2.86 -8.96
CA ARG A 57 10.40 1.56 -9.18
C ARG A 57 10.46 0.77 -7.88
N ASP A 58 10.84 1.42 -6.81
CA ASP A 58 10.95 0.79 -5.49
C ASP A 58 9.58 0.36 -4.96
N ASP A 59 8.55 1.19 -5.14
CA ASP A 59 7.18 0.86 -4.78
C ASP A 59 6.66 -0.34 -5.55
N ARG A 60 6.87 -0.40 -6.86
CA ARG A 60 6.48 -1.56 -7.67
C ARG A 60 7.23 -2.83 -7.32
N TYR A 61 8.49 -2.71 -6.94
CA TYR A 61 9.27 -3.86 -6.49
C TYR A 61 8.78 -4.34 -5.13
N ARG A 62 8.54 -3.43 -4.22
CA ARG A 62 7.99 -3.69 -2.88
C ARG A 62 6.60 -4.32 -2.95
N ASP A 63 5.70 -3.76 -3.75
CA ASP A 63 4.34 -4.28 -3.93
C ASP A 63 4.35 -5.70 -4.51
N ARG A 64 5.22 -5.96 -5.47
CA ARG A 64 5.40 -7.30 -6.04
C ARG A 64 5.92 -8.29 -4.99
N TYR A 65 6.88 -7.88 -4.18
CA TYR A 65 7.41 -8.70 -3.09
C TYR A 65 6.31 -9.04 -2.07
N TYR A 66 5.53 -8.06 -1.64
CA TYR A 66 4.38 -8.29 -0.76
C TYR A 66 3.32 -9.18 -1.42
N GLY A 67 3.07 -9.02 -2.70
CA GLY A 67 2.17 -9.87 -3.45
C GLY A 67 2.59 -11.35 -3.41
N TYR A 68 3.86 -11.65 -3.59
CA TYR A 68 4.37 -13.02 -3.50
C TYR A 68 4.31 -13.59 -2.08
N GLN A 69 4.57 -12.79 -1.07
CA GLN A 69 4.42 -13.21 0.32
C GLN A 69 2.95 -13.50 0.65
N THR A 70 2.04 -12.63 0.21
CA THR A 70 0.60 -12.84 0.38
C THR A 70 0.13 -14.10 -0.34
N ALA A 71 0.54 -14.31 -1.60
CA ALA A 71 0.21 -15.51 -2.36
C ALA A 71 0.66 -16.79 -1.65
N ARG A 72 1.88 -16.79 -1.14
CA ARG A 72 2.46 -17.92 -0.41
C ARG A 72 1.70 -18.21 0.88
N GLN A 73 1.47 -17.19 1.68
CA GLN A 73 0.79 -17.33 2.97
C GLN A 73 -0.66 -17.78 2.78
N GLN A 74 -1.40 -17.16 1.88
CA GLN A 74 -2.79 -17.51 1.60
C GLN A 74 -2.88 -18.91 0.97
N GLY A 75 -2.06 -19.19 -0.04
CA GLY A 75 -2.03 -20.51 -0.66
C GLY A 75 -1.80 -21.62 0.36
N TYR A 76 -0.75 -21.49 1.16
CA TYR A 76 -0.43 -22.48 2.20
C TYR A 76 -1.57 -22.67 3.21
N SER A 77 -2.15 -21.58 3.73
CA SER A 77 -3.24 -21.64 4.70
C SER A 77 -4.49 -22.31 4.14
N TYR A 78 -4.92 -21.93 2.93
CA TYR A 78 -6.05 -22.57 2.28
C TYR A 78 -5.75 -24.03 1.96
N GLY A 79 -4.55 -24.34 1.49
CA GLY A 79 -4.13 -25.71 1.23
C GLY A 79 -4.19 -26.58 2.49
N MET A 80 -3.63 -26.11 3.59
CA MET A 80 -3.65 -26.81 4.88
C MET A 80 -5.07 -27.15 5.32
N ASN A 81 -5.96 -26.16 5.27
CA ASN A 81 -7.36 -26.35 5.70
C ASN A 81 -8.12 -27.33 4.80
N VAL A 82 -7.95 -27.20 3.48
CA VAL A 82 -8.64 -28.09 2.53
C VAL A 82 -8.10 -29.50 2.62
N GLY A 83 -6.77 -29.68 2.70
CA GLY A 83 -6.14 -31.01 2.83
C GLY A 83 -6.57 -31.72 4.11
N ALA A 84 -6.60 -30.99 5.22
CA ALA A 84 -7.10 -31.52 6.50
C ALA A 84 -8.57 -31.97 6.41
N ALA A 85 -9.44 -31.12 5.82
CA ALA A 85 -10.86 -31.43 5.67
C ALA A 85 -11.08 -32.66 4.74
N ASP A 86 -10.32 -32.76 3.64
CA ASP A 86 -10.44 -33.89 2.73
C ASP A 86 -9.97 -35.19 3.38
N ALA A 87 -8.89 -35.17 4.15
CA ALA A 87 -8.44 -36.31 4.92
C ALA A 87 -9.47 -36.76 5.99
N GLN A 88 -10.09 -35.79 6.69
CA GLN A 88 -11.14 -36.06 7.67
C GLN A 88 -12.37 -36.74 7.03
N ARG A 89 -12.75 -36.28 5.83
CA ARG A 89 -13.87 -36.89 5.08
C ARG A 89 -13.51 -38.21 4.43
N GLY A 90 -12.23 -38.63 4.46
CA GLY A 90 -11.75 -39.85 3.83
C GLY A 90 -11.65 -39.76 2.32
N GLN A 91 -11.51 -38.55 1.79
CA GLN A 91 -11.32 -38.34 0.36
C GLN A 91 -9.91 -38.73 -0.09
N SER A 92 -9.74 -39.03 -1.38
CA SER A 92 -8.43 -39.23 -1.99
C SER A 92 -7.63 -37.92 -2.05
N TYR A 93 -6.31 -38.05 -2.00
CA TYR A 93 -5.42 -36.90 -2.15
C TYR A 93 -5.55 -36.31 -3.56
N ASP A 94 -6.07 -35.09 -3.66
CA ASP A 94 -6.24 -34.37 -4.92
C ASP A 94 -6.39 -32.85 -4.66
N PRO A 95 -5.29 -32.09 -4.60
CA PRO A 95 -5.32 -30.66 -4.37
C PRO A 95 -6.02 -29.87 -5.49
N GLN A 96 -5.99 -30.40 -6.74
CA GLN A 96 -6.51 -29.70 -7.91
C GLN A 96 -8.05 -29.67 -7.96
N ARG A 97 -8.69 -30.58 -7.23
CA ARG A 97 -10.15 -30.57 -7.06
C ARG A 97 -10.67 -29.31 -6.39
N SER A 98 -9.86 -28.68 -5.55
CA SER A 98 -10.24 -27.47 -4.82
C SER A 98 -10.44 -26.27 -5.75
N ARG A 99 -11.55 -25.52 -5.53
CA ARG A 99 -11.78 -24.24 -6.21
C ARG A 99 -10.67 -23.22 -5.91
N TYR A 100 -10.08 -23.25 -4.72
CA TYR A 100 -9.00 -22.36 -4.33
C TYR A 100 -7.75 -22.58 -5.15
N TRP A 101 -7.41 -23.83 -5.43
CA TRP A 101 -6.30 -24.15 -6.33
C TRP A 101 -6.58 -23.75 -7.78
N ARG A 102 -7.80 -24.00 -8.28
CA ARG A 102 -8.18 -23.63 -9.66
C ARG A 102 -8.18 -22.14 -9.89
N ASN A 103 -8.76 -21.36 -8.99
CA ASN A 103 -8.81 -19.91 -9.10
C ASN A 103 -7.49 -19.26 -8.72
N ALA A 104 -6.91 -19.61 -7.59
CA ALA A 104 -5.63 -19.15 -7.05
C ALA A 104 -5.52 -17.61 -7.01
N THR A 105 -6.59 -16.92 -6.61
CA THR A 105 -6.66 -15.46 -6.60
C THR A 105 -7.03 -14.87 -5.24
N GLU A 106 -7.14 -15.71 -4.22
CA GLU A 106 -7.46 -15.25 -2.88
C GLU A 106 -6.36 -14.32 -2.33
N GLY A 107 -6.75 -13.12 -1.93
CA GLY A 107 -5.83 -12.07 -1.47
C GLY A 107 -5.09 -11.33 -2.59
N TYR A 108 -5.39 -11.56 -3.88
CA TYR A 108 -4.76 -10.83 -4.97
C TYR A 108 -5.24 -9.38 -5.05
N SER A 109 -4.30 -8.46 -5.23
CA SER A 109 -4.53 -7.06 -5.61
C SER A 109 -3.80 -6.74 -6.92
N SER A 110 -4.38 -5.84 -7.73
CA SER A 110 -3.74 -5.36 -8.98
C SER A 110 -2.39 -4.66 -8.74
N SER A 111 -2.17 -4.10 -7.56
CA SER A 111 -0.88 -3.50 -7.16
C SER A 111 0.25 -4.54 -7.08
N TYR A 112 -0.06 -5.80 -6.81
CA TYR A 112 0.93 -6.89 -6.70
C TYR A 112 1.56 -7.31 -8.03
N GLY A 113 1.13 -6.72 -9.15
CA GLY A 113 1.70 -6.95 -10.47
C GLY A 113 1.03 -8.11 -11.21
N ASN A 114 1.82 -9.00 -11.80
CA ASN A 114 1.30 -10.04 -12.71
C ASN A 114 0.46 -11.10 -12.00
N LYS A 115 -0.83 -11.13 -12.33
CA LYS A 115 -1.81 -12.09 -11.79
C LYS A 115 -1.42 -13.55 -12.05
N GLY A 116 -0.81 -13.84 -13.21
CA GLY A 116 -0.37 -15.19 -13.54
C GLY A 116 0.73 -15.68 -12.60
N GLN A 117 1.72 -14.84 -12.32
CA GLN A 117 2.78 -15.15 -11.37
C GLN A 117 2.23 -15.32 -9.93
N TYR A 118 1.30 -14.45 -9.52
CA TYR A 118 0.63 -14.59 -8.23
C TYR A 118 -0.04 -15.96 -8.10
N ARG A 119 -0.83 -16.35 -9.11
CA ARG A 119 -1.53 -17.63 -9.14
C ARG A 119 -0.58 -18.83 -9.07
N GLN A 120 0.57 -18.75 -9.71
CA GLN A 120 1.58 -19.80 -9.65
C GLN A 120 2.12 -19.97 -8.22
N VAL A 121 2.59 -18.89 -7.62
CA VAL A 121 3.10 -18.91 -6.23
C VAL A 121 2.03 -19.39 -5.25
N PHE A 122 0.77 -18.98 -5.44
CA PHE A 122 -0.35 -19.43 -4.63
C PHE A 122 -0.57 -20.94 -4.75
N ARG A 123 -0.56 -21.51 -5.98
CA ARG A 123 -0.76 -22.95 -6.22
C ARG A 123 0.34 -23.80 -5.62
N ASP A 124 1.59 -23.38 -5.81
CA ASP A 124 2.75 -24.07 -5.24
C ASP A 124 2.65 -24.16 -3.71
N ALA A 125 2.33 -23.04 -3.08
CA ALA A 125 2.13 -22.98 -1.63
C ALA A 125 0.87 -23.75 -1.18
N PHE A 126 -0.21 -23.71 -1.96
CA PHE A 126 -1.43 -24.47 -1.69
C PHE A 126 -1.15 -25.98 -1.70
N GLU A 127 -0.43 -26.49 -2.68
CA GLU A 127 -0.08 -27.91 -2.75
C GLU A 127 0.78 -28.35 -1.57
N GLN A 128 1.71 -27.50 -1.14
CA GLN A 128 2.50 -27.76 0.05
C GLN A 128 1.60 -27.83 1.30
N GLY A 129 0.77 -26.84 1.53
CA GLY A 129 -0.14 -26.81 2.67
C GLY A 129 -1.13 -27.99 2.64
N TYR A 130 -1.71 -28.28 1.46
CA TYR A 130 -2.64 -29.41 1.29
C TYR A 130 -2.00 -30.74 1.65
N ARG A 131 -0.77 -30.97 1.21
CA ARG A 131 0.00 -32.18 1.55
C ARG A 131 0.17 -32.33 3.04
N GLU A 132 0.60 -31.29 3.71
CA GLU A 132 0.83 -31.29 5.15
C GLU A 132 -0.48 -31.50 5.94
N GLY A 133 -1.52 -30.76 5.59
CA GLY A 133 -2.85 -30.89 6.20
C GLY A 133 -3.41 -32.31 6.01
N PHE A 134 -3.36 -32.82 4.79
CA PHE A 134 -3.84 -34.15 4.47
C PHE A 134 -3.09 -35.26 5.22
N GLN A 135 -1.76 -35.21 5.23
CA GLN A 135 -0.92 -36.22 5.91
C GLN A 135 -1.16 -36.23 7.41
N ARG A 136 -1.24 -35.07 8.05
CA ARG A 136 -1.46 -34.94 9.50
C ARG A 136 -2.74 -35.64 9.94
N TYR A 137 -3.82 -35.45 9.20
CA TYR A 137 -5.13 -36.00 9.55
C TYR A 137 -5.35 -37.44 9.04
N ALA A 138 -4.75 -37.82 7.91
CA ALA A 138 -4.77 -39.22 7.44
C ALA A 138 -4.03 -40.16 8.40
N TYR A 139 -2.92 -39.71 8.97
CA TYR A 139 -2.17 -40.48 9.97
C TYR A 139 -2.99 -40.69 11.24
N ASN A 140 -3.60 -39.65 11.79
CA ASN A 140 -4.44 -39.77 13.00
C ASN A 140 -5.62 -40.73 12.81
N ARG A 141 -6.20 -40.78 11.62
CA ARG A 141 -7.30 -41.71 11.30
C ARG A 141 -6.83 -43.17 11.29
N ARG A 142 -5.62 -43.47 10.85
CA ARG A 142 -5.05 -44.83 10.91
C ARG A 142 -4.75 -45.25 12.35
N SER A 143 -4.21 -44.36 13.14
CA SER A 143 -3.89 -44.59 14.55
C SER A 143 -5.17 -44.94 15.37
N ASN A 144 -6.25 -44.18 15.18
CA ASN A 144 -7.51 -44.41 15.91
C ASN A 144 -8.24 -45.70 15.49
N ARG A 145 -8.04 -46.20 14.27
CA ARG A 145 -8.64 -47.48 13.86
C ARG A 145 -7.96 -48.68 14.53
N GLY A 146 -6.76 -48.58 15.03
CA GLY A 146 -6.01 -49.64 15.69
C GLY A 146 -6.38 -49.86 17.16
N ILE A 147 -7.11 -48.94 17.81
CA ILE A 147 -7.35 -48.94 19.24
C ILE A 147 -8.67 -49.61 19.60
N PHE A 148 -9.64 -49.70 18.67
CA PHE A 148 -10.92 -50.40 18.90
C PHE A 148 -10.89 -51.79 18.30
N ARG A 149 -10.17 -52.71 18.93
CA ARG A 149 -10.39 -54.14 18.76
C ARG A 149 -11.33 -54.60 19.87
N TRP A 150 -12.60 -54.81 19.54
CA TRP A 150 -13.56 -55.43 20.47
C TRP A 150 -13.07 -56.84 20.81
N PRO A 151 -12.95 -57.24 22.10
CA PRO A 151 -12.76 -58.62 22.44
C PRO A 151 -14.05 -59.40 22.05
N ARG A 152 -13.87 -60.52 21.39
CA ARG A 152 -14.94 -61.50 21.14
C ARG A 152 -15.28 -62.23 22.42
#